data_252f30c349a4c1d196303ad839b2b444
#
_entry.id   252f30c349a4c1d196303ad839b2b444
#
_cell.length_a   1.000
_cell.length_b   1.000
_cell.length_c   1.000
_cell.angle_alpha   90.00
_cell.angle_beta   90.00
_cell.angle_gamma   90.00
#
_symmetry.space_group_name_H-M   'P 1'
#
loop_
_entity.id
_entity.type
_entity.pdbx_description
1 polymer ?
#
loop_
_entity_poly.entity_id
_entity_poly.type
_entity_poly.pdbx_seq_one_letter_code
_entity_poly.pdbx_strand_id
1 'polypeptide(L)'
;MNHDPETSVLSQPKSRRSFKPILSAWLVAGTLDITAASIYYPLAYGLKLTALYQGIASGVLGPSAFSGGMGTALLGLALHYLITLIWTCFFYFVFPFVRKVLRNPFVNAGLYGVFVSCAMTFVVLPLSNVPHSSQPLNILHFAIDTVILIFTIGTPVSTIIGKYYSHE
;
A
#
# COMPACT_ATOMS: atom_id res chain seq x y z
N MET A 1 -37.48 -43.01 -32.01
CA MET A 1 -36.83 -43.04 -30.71
C MET A 1 -35.77 -41.94 -30.76
N ASN A 2 -36.24 -40.70 -30.48
CA ASN A 2 -35.42 -39.50 -30.59
C ASN A 2 -34.63 -39.37 -29.27
N HIS A 3 -33.32 -39.43 -29.36
CA HIS A 3 -32.43 -39.03 -28.29
C HIS A 3 -32.07 -37.55 -28.52
N ASP A 4 -32.74 -36.68 -27.81
CA ASP A 4 -32.34 -35.30 -27.64
C ASP A 4 -31.11 -35.20 -26.75
N PRO A 5 -29.99 -34.65 -27.21
CA PRO A 5 -28.89 -34.29 -26.35
C PRO A 5 -29.12 -32.86 -25.84
N GLU A 6 -30.16 -32.65 -25.04
CA GLU A 6 -30.38 -31.37 -24.40
C GLU A 6 -29.53 -31.25 -23.15
N THR A 7 -28.65 -30.24 -23.21
CA THR A 7 -28.34 -29.28 -22.15
C THR A 7 -27.73 -29.82 -20.86
N SER A 8 -26.44 -30.00 -20.90
CA SER A 8 -25.64 -29.67 -19.74
C SER A 8 -24.82 -28.38 -20.02
N VAL A 9 -25.50 -27.26 -20.15
CA VAL A 9 -24.88 -25.95 -19.94
C VAL A 9 -24.65 -25.88 -18.43
N LEU A 10 -23.54 -26.50 -18.00
CA LEU A 10 -23.01 -26.32 -16.65
C LEU A 10 -22.75 -24.82 -16.53
N SER A 11 -23.66 -24.14 -15.85
CA SER A 11 -23.48 -22.77 -15.40
C SER A 11 -22.20 -22.72 -14.59
N GLN A 12 -21.14 -22.22 -15.21
CA GLN A 12 -19.87 -21.98 -14.50
C GLN A 12 -20.17 -21.08 -13.31
N PRO A 13 -19.76 -21.45 -12.09
CA PRO A 13 -20.00 -20.63 -10.93
C PRO A 13 -19.31 -19.30 -11.17
N LYS A 14 -20.10 -18.23 -11.23
CA LYS A 14 -19.64 -16.84 -11.33
C LYS A 14 -18.65 -16.62 -10.17
N SER A 15 -17.35 -16.55 -10.47
CA SER A 15 -16.31 -16.39 -9.47
C SER A 15 -16.69 -15.20 -8.57
N ARG A 16 -17.04 -15.50 -7.31
CA ARG A 16 -17.30 -14.46 -6.30
C ARG A 16 -15.95 -13.83 -6.00
N ARG A 17 -15.73 -12.59 -6.45
CA ARG A 17 -14.55 -11.81 -6.07
C ARG A 17 -14.37 -11.87 -4.56
N SER A 18 -13.34 -12.56 -4.12
CA SER A 18 -13.04 -12.72 -2.70
C SER A 18 -12.28 -11.50 -2.20
N PHE A 19 -12.68 -10.96 -1.05
CA PHE A 19 -11.94 -9.88 -0.37
C PHE A 19 -10.76 -10.39 0.46
N LYS A 20 -10.62 -11.71 0.62
CA LYS A 20 -9.52 -12.32 1.39
C LYS A 20 -8.12 -11.89 0.94
N PRO A 21 -7.78 -11.88 -0.38
CA PRO A 21 -6.46 -11.44 -0.80
C PRO A 21 -6.18 -9.96 -0.52
N ILE A 22 -7.21 -9.10 -0.57
CA ILE A 22 -7.05 -7.69 -0.20
C ILE A 22 -6.72 -7.58 1.28
N LEU A 23 -7.49 -8.25 2.14
CA LEU A 23 -7.29 -8.20 3.59
C LEU A 23 -5.91 -8.71 4.00
N SER A 24 -5.49 -9.86 3.46
CA SER A 24 -4.17 -10.43 3.76
C SER A 24 -3.03 -9.56 3.23
N ALA A 25 -3.12 -9.08 1.99
CA ALA A 25 -2.11 -8.20 1.40
C ALA A 25 -2.00 -6.89 2.17
N TRP A 26 -3.13 -6.28 2.54
CA TRP A 26 -3.19 -5.06 3.34
C TRP A 26 -2.52 -5.21 4.70
N LEU A 27 -2.90 -6.24 5.47
CA LEU A 27 -2.34 -6.45 6.82
C LEU A 27 -0.84 -6.71 6.75
N VAL A 28 -0.40 -7.57 5.83
CA VAL A 28 1.03 -7.88 5.67
C VAL A 28 1.80 -6.63 5.24
N ALA A 29 1.36 -5.96 4.18
CA ALA A 29 2.06 -4.79 3.66
C ALA A 29 2.05 -3.63 4.68
N GLY A 30 0.91 -3.31 5.28
CA GLY A 30 0.80 -2.24 6.26
C GLY A 30 1.66 -2.48 7.50
N THR A 31 1.71 -3.73 7.99
CA THR A 31 2.55 -4.07 9.15
C THR A 31 4.03 -4.02 8.81
N LEU A 32 4.44 -4.55 7.65
CA LEU A 32 5.84 -4.48 7.22
C LEU A 32 6.30 -3.04 7.03
N ASP A 33 5.46 -2.21 6.41
CA ASP A 33 5.80 -0.83 6.11
C ASP A 33 5.92 0.03 7.38
N ILE A 34 4.93 -0.04 8.27
CA ILE A 34 5.02 0.72 9.53
C ILE A 34 6.16 0.23 10.43
N THR A 35 6.49 -1.06 10.37
CA THR A 35 7.62 -1.62 11.11
C THR A 35 8.94 -1.11 10.54
N ALA A 36 9.10 -1.14 9.22
CA ALA A 36 10.29 -0.60 8.56
C ALA A 36 10.46 0.90 8.83
N ALA A 37 9.39 1.68 8.73
CA ALA A 37 9.39 3.09 9.07
C ALA A 37 9.76 3.34 10.54
N SER A 38 9.22 2.53 11.46
CA SER A 38 9.49 2.62 12.91
C SER A 38 10.94 2.27 13.27
N ILE A 39 11.66 1.59 12.40
CA ILE A 39 13.10 1.33 12.55
C ILE A 39 13.91 2.42 11.84
N TYR A 40 13.58 2.70 10.59
CA TYR A 40 14.37 3.60 9.74
C TYR A 40 14.38 5.05 10.24
N TYR A 41 13.21 5.64 10.51
CA TYR A 41 13.14 7.05 10.85
C TYR A 41 13.78 7.39 12.20
N PRO A 42 13.66 6.60 13.28
CA PRO A 42 14.42 6.81 14.50
C PRO A 42 15.94 6.72 14.30
N LEU A 43 16.40 5.75 13.49
CA LEU A 43 17.83 5.57 13.24
C LEU A 43 18.42 6.66 12.35
N ALA A 44 17.68 7.06 11.30
CA ALA A 44 18.16 8.04 10.32
C ALA A 44 18.05 9.50 10.82
N TYR A 45 17.01 9.79 11.60
CA TYR A 45 16.67 11.18 11.99
C TYR A 45 16.58 11.41 13.49
N GLY A 46 16.79 10.38 14.32
CA GLY A 46 16.64 10.49 15.79
C GLY A 46 15.21 10.75 16.26
N LEU A 47 14.20 10.46 15.41
CA LEU A 47 12.80 10.73 15.72
C LEU A 47 12.27 9.75 16.77
N LYS A 48 11.46 10.25 17.70
CA LYS A 48 10.67 9.38 18.59
C LYS A 48 9.55 8.71 17.78
N LEU A 49 9.20 7.46 18.11
CA LEU A 49 8.09 6.73 17.45
C LEU A 49 6.76 7.50 17.51
N THR A 50 6.48 8.16 18.64
CA THR A 50 5.29 9.00 18.76
C THR A 50 5.28 10.13 17.76
N ALA A 51 6.42 10.78 17.52
CA ALA A 51 6.56 11.87 16.55
C ALA A 51 6.41 11.36 15.11
N LEU A 52 6.92 10.17 14.81
CA LEU A 52 6.70 9.52 13.50
C LEU A 52 5.20 9.34 13.20
N TYR A 53 4.46 8.75 14.15
CA TYR A 53 3.03 8.53 13.95
C TYR A 53 2.23 9.83 13.95
N GLN A 54 2.61 10.81 14.79
CA GLN A 54 2.04 12.16 14.75
C GLN A 54 2.31 12.86 13.41
N GLY A 55 3.46 12.59 12.79
CA GLY A 55 3.76 13.02 11.42
C GLY A 55 2.76 12.51 10.41
N ILE A 56 2.33 11.24 10.51
CA ILE A 56 1.27 10.70 9.65
C ILE A 56 -0.08 11.38 9.96
N ALA A 57 -0.41 11.55 11.24
CA ALA A 57 -1.63 12.24 11.66
C ALA A 57 -1.67 13.70 11.20
N SER A 58 -0.52 14.34 11.05
CA SER A 58 -0.44 15.73 10.58
C SER A 58 -0.95 15.90 9.15
N GLY A 59 -1.00 14.83 8.37
CA GLY A 59 -1.63 14.84 7.06
C GLY A 59 -3.10 15.30 7.08
N VAL A 60 -3.78 15.07 8.19
CA VAL A 60 -5.19 15.52 8.41
C VAL A 60 -5.25 16.69 9.37
N LEU A 61 -4.53 16.63 10.48
CA LEU A 61 -4.61 17.60 11.58
C LEU A 61 -3.66 18.79 11.44
N GLY A 62 -2.74 18.75 10.49
CA GLY A 62 -1.68 19.76 10.38
C GLY A 62 -0.76 19.76 11.59
N PRO A 63 -0.14 20.92 11.94
CA PRO A 63 0.81 21.05 13.05
C PRO A 63 0.25 20.65 14.41
N SER A 64 -1.07 20.73 14.64
CA SER A 64 -1.71 20.37 15.90
C SER A 64 -1.57 18.90 16.27
N ALA A 65 -1.27 18.04 15.29
CA ALA A 65 -1.01 16.61 15.53
C ALA A 65 0.11 16.39 16.53
N PHE A 66 1.14 17.23 16.55
CA PHE A 66 2.32 17.08 17.42
C PHE A 66 2.06 17.44 18.88
N SER A 67 0.97 18.13 19.19
CA SER A 67 0.56 18.47 20.57
C SER A 67 -0.45 17.48 21.18
N GLY A 68 -1.00 16.54 20.38
CA GLY A 68 -2.07 15.63 20.83
C GLY A 68 -1.59 14.35 21.54
N GLY A 69 -0.29 14.23 21.83
CA GLY A 69 0.25 13.10 22.59
C GLY A 69 0.01 11.74 21.95
N MET A 70 -0.33 10.75 22.77
CA MET A 70 -0.57 9.37 22.30
C MET A 70 -1.85 9.25 21.44
N GLY A 71 -2.84 10.09 21.67
CA GLY A 71 -4.09 10.08 20.91
C GLY A 71 -3.86 10.34 19.42
N THR A 72 -3.09 11.38 19.10
CA THR A 72 -2.75 11.69 17.70
C THR A 72 -1.76 10.71 17.10
N ALA A 73 -0.88 10.09 17.90
CA ALA A 73 -0.03 9.01 17.41
C ALA A 73 -0.84 7.76 17.00
N LEU A 74 -1.84 7.37 17.82
CA LEU A 74 -2.76 6.28 17.47
C LEU A 74 -3.60 6.59 16.22
N LEU A 75 -4.06 7.83 16.09
CA LEU A 75 -4.72 8.29 14.86
C LEU A 75 -3.79 8.15 13.65
N GLY A 76 -2.52 8.54 13.77
CA GLY A 76 -1.54 8.39 12.71
C GLY A 76 -1.34 6.93 12.30
N LEU A 77 -1.29 6.02 13.27
CA LEU A 77 -1.21 4.58 13.00
C LEU A 77 -2.47 4.09 12.25
N ALA A 78 -3.65 4.52 12.67
CA ALA A 78 -4.91 4.18 12.00
C ALA A 78 -4.96 4.72 10.55
N LEU A 79 -4.52 5.96 10.34
CA LEU A 79 -4.41 6.57 9.02
C LEU A 79 -3.40 5.84 8.12
N HIS A 80 -2.28 5.38 8.68
CA HIS A 80 -1.32 4.56 7.95
C HIS A 80 -1.98 3.30 7.37
N TYR A 81 -2.70 2.54 8.21
CA TYR A 81 -3.42 1.35 7.74
C TYR A 81 -4.51 1.70 6.73
N LEU A 82 -5.21 2.81 6.90
CA LEU A 82 -6.22 3.27 5.94
C LEU A 82 -5.59 3.58 4.57
N ILE A 83 -4.48 4.32 4.56
CA ILE A 83 -3.75 4.66 3.32
C ILE A 83 -3.24 3.38 2.64
N THR A 84 -2.66 2.47 3.41
CA THR A 84 -2.18 1.18 2.88
C THR A 84 -3.33 0.34 2.31
N LEU A 85 -4.52 0.37 2.94
CA LEU A 85 -5.72 -0.28 2.40
C LEU A 85 -6.12 0.31 1.05
N ILE A 86 -6.14 1.63 0.93
CA ILE A 86 -6.47 2.32 -0.32
C ILE A 86 -5.50 1.88 -1.44
N TRP A 87 -4.19 1.87 -1.18
CA TRP A 87 -3.20 1.41 -2.15
C TRP A 87 -3.37 -0.07 -2.49
N THR A 88 -3.64 -0.93 -1.52
CA THR A 88 -3.88 -2.37 -1.75
C THR A 88 -5.12 -2.60 -2.62
N CYS A 89 -6.22 -1.89 -2.35
CA CYS A 89 -7.42 -1.92 -3.17
C CYS A 89 -7.14 -1.42 -4.59
N PHE A 90 -6.44 -0.30 -4.71
CA PHE A 90 -6.05 0.23 -6.02
C PHE A 90 -5.29 -0.81 -6.84
N PHE A 91 -4.27 -1.45 -6.27
CA PHE A 91 -3.51 -2.50 -6.95
C PHE A 91 -4.40 -3.68 -7.35
N TYR A 92 -5.28 -4.14 -6.46
CA TYR A 92 -6.18 -5.25 -6.75
C TYR A 92 -7.05 -4.99 -7.99
N PHE A 93 -7.58 -3.78 -8.14
CA PHE A 93 -8.40 -3.42 -9.29
C PHE A 93 -7.60 -3.20 -10.58
N VAL A 94 -6.38 -2.71 -10.48
CA VAL A 94 -5.50 -2.45 -11.63
C VAL A 94 -4.75 -3.72 -12.07
N PHE A 95 -4.53 -4.67 -11.17
CA PHE A 95 -3.72 -5.87 -11.44
C PHE A 95 -4.15 -6.69 -12.66
N PRO A 96 -5.45 -6.90 -12.98
CA PRO A 96 -5.86 -7.63 -14.17
C PRO A 96 -5.34 -7.01 -15.49
N PHE A 97 -5.14 -5.69 -15.50
CA PHE A 97 -4.58 -4.97 -16.65
C PHE A 97 -3.05 -5.10 -16.65
N VAL A 98 -2.42 -4.93 -15.50
CA VAL A 98 -0.96 -4.99 -15.33
C VAL A 98 -0.43 -6.38 -15.68
N ARG A 99 -1.07 -7.45 -15.26
CA ARG A 99 -0.64 -8.85 -15.52
C ARG A 99 -0.64 -9.22 -17.00
N LYS A 100 -1.42 -8.54 -17.83
CA LYS A 100 -1.44 -8.78 -19.29
C LYS A 100 -0.14 -8.31 -19.93
N VAL A 101 0.46 -7.28 -19.41
CA VAL A 101 1.68 -6.63 -19.93
C VAL A 101 2.92 -7.14 -19.20
N LEU A 102 2.83 -7.27 -17.88
CA LEU A 102 3.96 -7.60 -17.00
C LEU A 102 3.74 -8.98 -16.36
N ARG A 103 4.41 -9.98 -16.89
CA ARG A 103 4.30 -11.37 -16.39
C ARG A 103 5.23 -11.66 -15.21
N ASN A 104 6.23 -10.85 -14.98
CA ASN A 104 7.21 -11.05 -13.92
C ASN A 104 6.73 -10.40 -12.61
N PRO A 105 6.52 -11.18 -11.53
CA PRO A 105 6.03 -10.65 -10.26
C PRO A 105 7.02 -9.68 -9.59
N PHE A 106 8.32 -9.83 -9.79
CA PHE A 106 9.33 -8.94 -9.23
C PHE A 106 9.32 -7.57 -9.93
N VAL A 107 9.10 -7.56 -11.25
CA VAL A 107 8.94 -6.31 -12.00
C VAL A 107 7.68 -5.57 -11.54
N ASN A 108 6.58 -6.31 -11.34
CA ASN A 108 5.34 -5.73 -10.80
C ASN A 108 5.54 -5.13 -9.41
N ALA A 109 6.25 -5.84 -8.52
CA ALA A 109 6.56 -5.36 -7.18
C ALA A 109 7.39 -4.07 -7.22
N GLY A 110 8.44 -4.04 -8.03
CA GLY A 110 9.31 -2.87 -8.20
C GLY A 110 8.54 -1.67 -8.75
N LEU A 111 7.83 -1.84 -9.87
CA LEU A 111 7.06 -0.76 -10.48
C LEU A 111 5.95 -0.24 -9.57
N TYR A 112 5.28 -1.14 -8.84
CA TYR A 112 4.25 -0.73 -7.91
C TYR A 112 4.81 0.04 -6.71
N GLY A 113 5.91 -0.42 -6.11
CA GLY A 113 6.58 0.29 -5.02
C GLY A 113 7.06 1.68 -5.44
N VAL A 114 7.68 1.80 -6.63
CA VAL A 114 8.07 3.10 -7.20
C VAL A 114 6.85 3.99 -7.43
N PHE A 115 5.77 3.44 -8.00
CA PHE A 115 4.53 4.19 -8.23
C PHE A 115 3.95 4.73 -6.92
N VAL A 116 3.85 3.90 -5.88
CA VAL A 116 3.35 4.32 -4.56
C VAL A 116 4.25 5.40 -3.96
N SER A 117 5.58 5.24 -4.03
CA SER A 117 6.55 6.23 -3.54
C SER A 117 6.37 7.59 -4.23
N CYS A 118 6.30 7.59 -5.55
CA CYS A 118 6.06 8.80 -6.33
C CYS A 118 4.69 9.43 -5.99
N ALA A 119 3.64 8.63 -5.94
CA ALA A 119 2.29 9.13 -5.64
C ALA A 119 2.21 9.71 -4.22
N MET A 120 2.83 9.08 -3.23
CA MET A 120 2.90 9.60 -1.86
C MET A 120 3.67 10.94 -1.82
N THR A 121 4.84 10.99 -2.45
CA THR A 121 5.72 12.17 -2.37
C THR A 121 5.20 13.36 -3.18
N PHE A 122 4.70 13.12 -4.39
CA PHE A 122 4.36 14.20 -5.33
C PHE A 122 2.86 14.54 -5.39
N VAL A 123 2.00 13.66 -4.84
CA VAL A 123 0.55 13.88 -4.85
C VAL A 123 -0.01 13.93 -3.43
N VAL A 124 0.17 12.88 -2.63
CA VAL A 124 -0.49 12.79 -1.32
C VAL A 124 0.08 13.80 -0.32
N LEU A 125 1.41 13.87 -0.19
CA LEU A 125 2.03 14.82 0.75
C LEU A 125 1.72 16.28 0.41
N PRO A 126 1.84 16.76 -0.84
CA PRO A 126 1.49 18.14 -1.18
C PRO A 126 0.02 18.50 -1.00
N LEU A 127 -0.89 17.51 -1.14
CA LEU A 127 -2.33 17.71 -0.94
C LEU A 127 -2.77 17.55 0.52
N SER A 128 -1.88 17.09 1.39
CA SER A 128 -2.13 16.90 2.81
C SER A 128 -1.80 18.17 3.62
N ASN A 129 -2.23 18.18 4.89
CA ASN A 129 -1.90 19.25 5.84
C ASN A 129 -0.54 19.05 6.54
N VAL A 130 0.30 18.14 6.05
CA VAL A 130 1.65 17.96 6.62
C VAL A 130 2.41 19.28 6.53
N PRO A 131 3.05 19.75 7.63
CA PRO A 131 3.86 20.95 7.58
C PRO A 131 4.94 20.82 6.50
N HIS A 132 4.86 21.71 5.51
CA HIS A 132 5.82 21.69 4.39
C HIS A 132 7.19 22.13 4.90
N SER A 133 8.19 21.29 4.65
CA SER A 133 9.58 21.70 4.84
C SER A 133 10.00 22.60 3.68
N SER A 134 10.63 23.75 4.01
CA SER A 134 11.29 24.59 3.00
C SER A 134 12.57 23.94 2.42
N GLN A 135 12.95 22.78 2.94
CA GLN A 135 14.11 22.05 2.46
C GLN A 135 13.79 21.35 1.12
N PRO A 136 14.70 21.38 0.13
CA PRO A 136 14.53 20.67 -1.11
C PRO A 136 14.47 19.15 -0.87
N LEU A 137 13.80 18.45 -1.78
CA LEU A 137 13.72 16.99 -1.74
C LEU A 137 15.12 16.37 -1.71
N ASN A 138 15.41 15.62 -0.67
CA ASN A 138 16.66 14.86 -0.58
C ASN A 138 16.52 13.57 -1.39
N ILE A 139 17.20 13.53 -2.54
CA ILE A 139 17.11 12.41 -3.49
C ILE A 139 17.56 11.09 -2.84
N LEU A 140 18.57 11.13 -1.98
CA LEU A 140 19.04 9.92 -1.29
C LEU A 140 17.96 9.33 -0.37
N HIS A 141 17.33 10.17 0.45
CA HIS A 141 16.24 9.72 1.32
C HIS A 141 15.04 9.23 0.51
N PHE A 142 14.65 9.94 -0.53
CA PHE A 142 13.59 9.49 -1.44
C PHE A 142 13.91 8.12 -2.07
N ALA A 143 15.16 7.89 -2.48
CA ALA A 143 15.58 6.60 -3.02
C ALA A 143 15.51 5.48 -1.98
N ILE A 144 15.95 5.74 -0.73
CA ILE A 144 15.87 4.78 0.37
C ILE A 144 14.42 4.45 0.69
N ASP A 145 13.56 5.46 0.84
CA ASP A 145 12.12 5.28 1.09
C ASP A 145 11.45 4.49 -0.04
N THR A 146 11.83 4.75 -1.29
CA THR A 146 11.34 4.00 -2.45
C THR A 146 11.75 2.52 -2.38
N VAL A 147 13.00 2.23 -2.03
CA VAL A 147 13.46 0.84 -1.84
C VAL A 147 12.69 0.16 -0.72
N ILE A 148 12.51 0.83 0.42
CA ILE A 148 11.70 0.30 1.52
C ILE A 148 10.29 -0.04 1.02
N LEU A 149 9.61 0.87 0.32
CA LEU A 149 8.25 0.66 -0.19
C LEU A 149 8.15 -0.47 -1.22
N ILE A 150 9.19 -0.70 -2.04
CA ILE A 150 9.24 -1.86 -2.94
C ILE A 150 9.17 -3.16 -2.14
N PHE A 151 9.92 -3.25 -1.05
CA PHE A 151 9.97 -4.48 -0.24
C PHE A 151 8.77 -4.62 0.70
N THR A 152 8.29 -3.52 1.29
CA THR A 152 7.23 -3.56 2.32
C THR A 152 5.83 -3.52 1.76
N ILE A 153 5.61 -2.86 0.63
CA ILE A 153 4.30 -2.75 -0.04
C ILE A 153 4.31 -3.47 -1.39
N GLY A 154 5.24 -3.14 -2.27
CA GLY A 154 5.29 -3.66 -3.62
C GLY A 154 5.32 -5.19 -3.67
N THR A 155 6.25 -5.79 -2.93
CA THR A 155 6.45 -7.25 -2.92
C THR A 155 5.26 -8.02 -2.33
N PRO A 156 4.78 -7.74 -1.09
CA PRO A 156 3.69 -8.52 -0.52
C PRO A 156 2.37 -8.31 -1.29
N VAL A 157 2.06 -7.08 -1.70
CA VAL A 157 0.82 -6.79 -2.43
C VAL A 157 0.82 -7.50 -3.79
N SER A 158 1.91 -7.40 -4.56
CA SER A 158 1.97 -8.02 -5.89
C SER A 158 2.00 -9.55 -5.82
N THR A 159 2.67 -10.13 -4.83
CA THR A 159 2.75 -11.60 -4.68
C THR A 159 1.45 -12.20 -4.18
N ILE A 160 0.82 -11.62 -3.18
CA ILE A 160 -0.43 -12.14 -2.59
C ILE A 160 -1.57 -12.01 -3.60
N ILE A 161 -1.72 -10.83 -4.21
CA ILE A 161 -2.77 -10.58 -5.21
C ILE A 161 -2.47 -11.38 -6.49
N GLY A 162 -1.21 -11.45 -6.91
CA GLY A 162 -0.79 -12.22 -8.08
C GLY A 162 -1.12 -13.71 -7.97
N LYS A 163 -0.84 -14.30 -6.82
CA LYS A 163 -1.21 -15.71 -6.54
C LYS A 163 -2.72 -15.93 -6.61
N TYR A 164 -3.51 -15.03 -6.06
CA TYR A 164 -4.97 -15.14 -6.14
C TYR A 164 -5.46 -15.21 -7.58
N TYR A 165 -5.00 -14.31 -8.44
CA TYR A 165 -5.40 -14.28 -9.85
C TYR A 165 -4.79 -15.40 -10.72
N SER A 166 -3.78 -16.14 -10.23
CA SER A 166 -3.24 -17.30 -10.95
C SER A 166 -4.04 -18.58 -10.70
N HIS A 167 -4.89 -18.60 -9.68
CA HIS A 167 -5.77 -19.71 -9.32
C HIS A 167 -7.21 -19.54 -9.81
N GLU A 168 -7.54 -18.41 -10.44
CA GLU A 168 -8.81 -18.18 -11.18
C GLU A 168 -8.63 -18.46 -12.67
#